data_b1c2630e3830a50730bf7c34f7cc4d7d
#
_entry.id   b1c2630e3830a50730bf7c34f7cc4d7d
#
_cell.length_a   1.000
_cell.length_b   1.000
_cell.length_c   1.000
_cell.angle_alpha   90.00
_cell.angle_beta   90.00
_cell.angle_gamma   90.00
#
_symmetry.space_group_name_H-M   'P 1'
#
loop_
_entity.id
_entity.type
_entity.pdbx_description
1 polymer ?
#
loop_
_entity_poly.entity_id
_entity_poly.type
_entity_poly.pdbx_seq_one_letter_code
_entity_poly.pdbx_strand_id
1 'polypeptide(L)'
;MKTDDIMKRIEHGNSLADKLAHYLNFRFKYEFEKASLEEDRNLMIDYKCKKNNKTAQFKCRENKSDIIYEVMRFYSLNGQDHQEAPGRDVRTTSQLYICLSSDKRKIIVAETEAVKKVVNKEMQKIIMNAGVAKQYEIDCQTTRNKTKRLSTSKSGIEIWFKVDEGRDSRYYSKVLVFIPYSAIFESITIDVRENENIEDERTWKNE
;
A
#
# COMPACT_ATOMS: atom_id res chain seq x y z
N MET A 1 0.80 14.96 -14.55
CA MET A 1 1.55 13.67 -14.52
C MET A 1 0.95 12.80 -15.61
N LYS A 2 1.73 12.40 -16.60
CA LYS A 2 1.21 11.65 -17.77
C LYS A 2 0.83 10.23 -17.32
N THR A 3 -0.21 9.65 -17.94
CA THR A 3 -0.68 8.27 -17.66
C THR A 3 0.47 7.25 -17.71
N ASP A 4 1.42 7.47 -18.64
CA ASP A 4 2.62 6.64 -18.81
C ASP A 4 3.52 6.60 -17.55
N ASP A 5 3.63 7.72 -16.82
CA ASP A 5 4.43 7.77 -15.59
C ASP A 5 3.79 6.95 -14.46
N ILE A 6 2.46 6.89 -14.43
CA ILE A 6 1.72 6.09 -13.43
C ILE A 6 1.89 4.61 -13.74
N MET A 7 1.71 4.22 -15.01
CA MET A 7 1.86 2.82 -15.43
C MET A 7 3.28 2.31 -15.16
N LYS A 8 4.31 3.08 -15.53
CA LYS A 8 5.71 2.73 -15.24
C LYS A 8 5.98 2.52 -13.75
N ARG A 9 5.39 3.35 -12.86
CA ARG A 9 5.56 3.18 -11.40
C ARG A 9 4.86 1.94 -10.87
N ILE A 10 3.68 1.59 -11.41
CA ILE A 10 2.97 0.36 -11.05
C ILE A 10 3.76 -0.86 -11.51
N GLU A 11 4.25 -0.85 -12.75
CA GLU A 11 5.08 -1.92 -13.31
C GLU A 11 6.38 -2.10 -12.52
N HIS A 12 7.04 -0.99 -12.17
CA HIS A 12 8.25 -1.04 -11.34
C HIS A 12 7.96 -1.59 -9.93
N GLY A 13 6.88 -1.16 -9.29
CA GLY A 13 6.47 -1.67 -7.99
C GLY A 13 6.16 -3.17 -8.01
N ASN A 14 5.47 -3.64 -9.05
CA ASN A 14 5.19 -5.06 -9.25
C ASN A 14 6.48 -5.86 -9.50
N SER A 15 7.39 -5.34 -10.33
CA SER A 15 8.70 -5.97 -10.59
C SER A 15 9.52 -6.08 -9.31
N LEU A 16 9.53 -5.05 -8.46
CA LEU A 16 10.26 -5.07 -7.20
C LEU A 16 9.64 -6.06 -6.20
N ALA A 17 8.31 -6.18 -6.17
CA ALA A 17 7.61 -7.18 -5.37
C ALA A 17 7.96 -8.61 -5.81
N ASP A 18 8.00 -8.87 -7.13
CA ASP A 18 8.39 -10.17 -7.69
C ASP A 18 9.84 -10.53 -7.30
N LYS A 19 10.77 -9.57 -7.41
CA LYS A 19 12.17 -9.77 -7.00
C LYS A 19 12.31 -10.03 -5.50
N LEU A 20 11.55 -9.31 -4.67
CA LEU A 20 11.53 -9.54 -3.23
C LEU A 20 10.99 -10.94 -2.88
N ALA A 21 9.94 -11.40 -3.57
CA ALA A 21 9.42 -12.76 -3.40
C ALA A 21 10.47 -13.81 -3.77
N HIS A 22 11.16 -13.63 -4.90
CA HIS A 22 12.26 -14.52 -5.32
C HIS A 22 13.41 -14.55 -4.31
N TYR A 23 13.81 -13.38 -3.79
CA TYR A 23 14.84 -13.28 -2.75
C TYR A 23 14.45 -14.05 -1.48
N LEU A 24 13.22 -13.84 -0.99
CA LEU A 24 12.71 -14.54 0.19
C LEU A 24 12.63 -16.06 -0.04
N ASN A 25 12.23 -16.49 -1.23
CA ASN A 25 12.21 -17.90 -1.60
C ASN A 25 13.62 -18.50 -1.61
N PHE A 26 14.57 -17.79 -2.16
CA PHE A 26 15.96 -18.27 -2.23
C PHE A 26 16.61 -18.35 -0.85
N ARG A 27 16.58 -17.25 -0.07
CA ARG A 27 17.30 -17.14 1.20
C ARG A 27 16.62 -17.85 2.37
N PHE A 28 15.29 -17.80 2.42
CA PHE A 28 14.54 -18.27 3.59
C PHE A 28 13.63 -19.47 3.31
N LYS A 29 13.59 -19.94 2.05
CA LYS A 29 12.78 -21.08 1.63
C LYS A 29 11.30 -20.92 1.96
N TYR A 30 10.74 -19.72 1.73
CA TYR A 30 9.34 -19.42 2.02
C TYR A 30 8.36 -19.98 0.98
N GLU A 31 8.79 -20.17 -0.26
CA GLU A 31 7.97 -20.67 -1.37
C GLU A 31 6.76 -19.76 -1.68
N PHE A 32 7.01 -18.45 -1.78
CA PHE A 32 6.01 -17.49 -2.23
C PHE A 32 5.71 -17.70 -3.71
N GLU A 33 4.43 -17.79 -4.04
CA GLU A 33 3.90 -17.79 -5.39
C GLU A 33 2.92 -16.63 -5.58
N LYS A 34 2.91 -16.07 -6.77
CA LYS A 34 1.98 -14.99 -7.12
C LYS A 34 0.55 -15.51 -7.03
N ALA A 35 -0.33 -14.75 -6.38
CA ALA A 35 -1.75 -15.08 -6.36
C ALA A 35 -2.35 -14.99 -7.77
N SER A 36 -3.44 -15.69 -7.99
CA SER A 36 -4.18 -15.57 -9.24
C SER A 36 -4.76 -14.17 -9.40
N LEU A 37 -5.05 -13.76 -10.64
CA LEU A 37 -5.66 -12.45 -10.92
C LEU A 37 -7.01 -12.28 -10.20
N GLU A 38 -7.75 -13.38 -10.02
CA GLU A 38 -9.01 -13.37 -9.29
C GLU A 38 -8.80 -13.11 -7.80
N GLU A 39 -7.81 -13.75 -7.19
CA GLU A 39 -7.46 -13.55 -5.77
C GLU A 39 -6.91 -12.15 -5.51
N ASP A 40 -6.05 -11.62 -6.39
CA ASP A 40 -5.58 -10.24 -6.28
C ASP A 40 -6.75 -9.25 -6.35
N ARG A 41 -7.70 -9.46 -7.27
CA ARG A 41 -8.83 -8.55 -7.45
C ARG A 41 -9.89 -8.63 -6.36
N ASN A 42 -10.25 -9.85 -5.95
CA ASN A 42 -11.38 -10.09 -5.05
C ASN A 42 -10.97 -10.14 -3.58
N LEU A 43 -9.82 -10.75 -3.29
CA LEU A 43 -9.31 -10.97 -1.93
C LEU A 43 -8.17 -10.03 -1.54
N MET A 44 -7.67 -9.24 -2.51
CA MET A 44 -6.54 -8.33 -2.32
C MET A 44 -5.30 -9.06 -1.77
N ILE A 45 -4.95 -10.19 -2.40
CA ILE A 45 -3.78 -11.00 -2.08
C ILE A 45 -2.80 -10.88 -3.24
N ASP A 46 -1.54 -10.51 -2.97
CA ASP A 46 -0.51 -10.44 -4.00
C ASP A 46 0.23 -11.80 -4.13
N TYR A 47 0.50 -12.46 -3.00
CA TYR A 47 1.26 -13.72 -2.93
C TYR A 47 0.71 -14.69 -1.91
N LYS A 48 0.97 -16.00 -2.16
CA LYS A 48 0.72 -17.11 -1.22
C LYS A 48 2.03 -17.82 -0.90
N CYS A 49 2.23 -18.14 0.37
CA CYS A 49 3.36 -18.92 0.82
C CYS A 49 2.93 -20.38 0.97
N LYS A 50 3.45 -21.28 0.14
CA LYS A 50 3.12 -22.72 0.19
C LYS A 50 3.56 -23.38 1.50
N LYS A 51 4.68 -22.94 2.04
CA LYS A 51 5.27 -23.54 3.25
C LYS A 51 4.37 -23.46 4.48
N ASN A 52 3.59 -22.40 4.62
CA ASN A 52 2.76 -22.16 5.81
C ASN A 52 1.33 -21.74 5.50
N ASN A 53 0.92 -21.79 4.23
CA ASN A 53 -0.38 -21.37 3.71
C ASN A 53 -0.75 -19.91 4.02
N LYS A 54 0.23 -19.07 4.42
CA LYS A 54 -0.03 -17.65 4.66
C LYS A 54 -0.13 -16.88 3.36
N THR A 55 -1.03 -15.89 3.35
CA THR A 55 -1.20 -14.95 2.23
C THR A 55 -0.58 -13.61 2.58
N ALA A 56 -0.04 -12.92 1.57
CA ALA A 56 0.67 -11.67 1.79
C ALA A 56 0.32 -10.61 0.75
N GLN A 57 0.32 -9.35 1.21
CA GLN A 57 0.45 -8.18 0.35
C GLN A 57 1.90 -7.68 0.38
N PHE A 58 2.45 -7.45 -0.80
CA PHE A 58 3.78 -6.87 -0.95
C PHE A 58 3.66 -5.37 -1.22
N LYS A 59 4.21 -4.55 -0.34
CA LYS A 59 4.17 -3.09 -0.42
C LYS A 59 5.58 -2.54 -0.65
N CYS A 60 6.03 -2.64 -1.90
CA CYS A 60 7.33 -2.12 -2.32
C CYS A 60 7.15 -0.76 -2.97
N ARG A 61 7.84 0.24 -2.44
CA ARG A 61 7.82 1.62 -2.96
C ARG A 61 9.24 2.12 -3.19
N GLU A 62 9.42 2.74 -4.34
CA GLU A 62 10.67 3.41 -4.63
C GLU A 62 10.90 4.59 -3.66
N ASN A 63 12.07 4.63 -3.02
CA ASN A 63 12.50 5.74 -2.16
C ASN A 63 11.57 6.07 -0.98
N LYS A 64 10.79 5.10 -0.49
CA LYS A 64 9.88 5.30 0.65
C LYS A 64 9.91 4.10 1.61
N SER A 65 9.94 4.40 2.91
CA SER A 65 9.91 3.42 3.99
C SER A 65 8.58 3.50 4.74
N ASP A 66 7.47 3.40 3.99
CA ASP A 66 6.13 3.45 4.54
C ASP A 66 5.17 2.50 3.81
N ILE A 67 4.14 2.07 4.51
CA ILE A 67 2.96 1.41 3.92
C ILE A 67 1.96 2.48 3.53
N ILE A 68 1.44 2.43 2.30
CA ILE A 68 0.22 3.14 1.96
C ILE A 68 -0.95 2.20 2.21
N TYR A 69 -1.86 2.62 3.08
CA TYR A 69 -3.09 1.91 3.40
C TYR A 69 -4.30 2.71 2.90
N GLU A 70 -5.05 2.16 1.97
CA GLU A 70 -6.27 2.78 1.44
C GLU A 70 -7.47 2.40 2.31
N VAL A 71 -8.01 3.39 3.05
CA VAL A 71 -9.07 3.16 4.04
C VAL A 71 -10.46 3.28 3.45
N MET A 72 -10.70 4.34 2.68
CA MET A 72 -12.01 4.68 2.16
C MET A 72 -11.91 5.16 0.72
N ARG A 73 -12.99 4.99 -0.01
CA ARG A 73 -13.22 5.50 -1.36
C ARG A 73 -14.54 6.22 -1.42
N PHE A 74 -14.58 7.26 -2.22
CA PHE A 74 -15.79 8.01 -2.52
C PHE A 74 -15.96 8.09 -4.03
N TYR A 75 -17.17 7.83 -4.51
CA TYR A 75 -17.51 7.91 -5.93
C TYR A 75 -18.65 8.88 -6.12
N SER A 76 -18.57 9.68 -7.15
CA SER A 76 -19.69 10.44 -7.68
C SER A 76 -19.99 9.91 -9.09
N LEU A 77 -21.21 9.47 -9.31
CA LEU A 77 -21.71 9.05 -10.62
C LEU A 77 -22.63 10.14 -11.13
N ASN A 78 -22.26 10.77 -12.27
CA ASN A 78 -23.12 11.72 -13.00
C ASN A 78 -23.70 12.85 -12.16
N GLY A 79 -22.92 13.42 -11.23
CA GLY A 79 -23.39 14.51 -10.35
C GLY A 79 -24.31 14.10 -9.21
N GLN A 80 -24.50 12.80 -9.00
CA GLN A 80 -25.24 12.27 -7.85
C GLN A 80 -24.39 12.40 -6.56
N ASP A 81 -25.03 12.20 -5.41
CA ASP A 81 -24.37 12.24 -4.12
C ASP A 81 -23.23 11.22 -4.03
N HIS A 82 -22.20 11.58 -3.29
CA HIS A 82 -21.05 10.73 -3.08
C HIS A 82 -21.45 9.44 -2.35
N GLN A 83 -21.08 8.31 -2.93
CA GLN A 83 -21.20 7.00 -2.30
C GLN A 83 -19.89 6.62 -1.64
N GLU A 84 -19.97 6.07 -0.44
CA GLU A 84 -18.84 5.56 0.33
C GLU A 84 -18.62 4.07 0.05
N ALA A 85 -17.35 3.67 -0.02
CA ALA A 85 -16.98 2.26 -0.04
C ALA A 85 -15.69 2.04 0.74
N PRO A 86 -15.51 0.83 1.29
CA PRO A 86 -14.24 0.48 1.93
C PRO A 86 -13.09 0.52 0.92
N GLY A 87 -11.95 1.03 1.37
CA GLY A 87 -10.72 1.06 0.59
C GLY A 87 -10.19 -0.34 0.27
N ARG A 88 -9.24 -0.40 -0.66
CA ARG A 88 -8.65 -1.68 -1.09
C ARG A 88 -8.04 -2.44 0.08
N ASP A 89 -7.28 -1.76 0.93
CA ASP A 89 -6.55 -2.41 2.01
C ASP A 89 -7.46 -2.82 3.18
N VAL A 90 -8.61 -2.16 3.37
CA VAL A 90 -9.63 -2.60 4.36
C VAL A 90 -10.23 -3.96 3.97
N ARG A 91 -10.38 -4.21 2.66
CA ARG A 91 -10.96 -5.44 2.12
C ARG A 91 -9.97 -6.60 2.01
N THR A 92 -8.68 -6.34 2.24
CA THR A 92 -7.68 -7.41 2.11
C THR A 92 -7.94 -8.56 3.07
N THR A 93 -7.83 -9.76 2.57
CA THR A 93 -7.82 -11.01 3.34
C THR A 93 -6.40 -11.55 3.53
N SER A 94 -5.39 -10.84 3.05
CA SER A 94 -4.00 -11.16 3.30
C SER A 94 -3.70 -11.17 4.80
N GLN A 95 -2.92 -12.14 5.24
CA GLN A 95 -2.51 -12.27 6.64
C GLN A 95 -1.28 -11.43 6.96
N LEU A 96 -0.45 -11.14 5.95
CA LEU A 96 0.81 -10.44 6.11
C LEU A 96 0.91 -9.24 5.16
N TYR A 97 1.58 -8.20 5.65
CA TYR A 97 2.21 -7.16 4.84
C TYR A 97 3.71 -7.41 4.81
N ILE A 98 4.29 -7.46 3.61
CA ILE A 98 5.73 -7.59 3.40
C ILE A 98 6.19 -6.36 2.64
N CYS A 99 7.10 -5.63 3.24
CA CYS A 99 7.55 -4.33 2.77
C CYS A 99 9.06 -4.30 2.61
N LEU A 100 9.54 -3.50 1.66
CA LEU A 100 10.96 -3.26 1.47
C LEU A 100 11.28 -1.81 1.83
N SER A 101 12.32 -1.60 2.66
CA SER A 101 12.78 -0.25 3.00
C SER A 101 13.27 0.53 1.78
N SER A 102 13.31 1.85 1.87
CA SER A 102 13.73 2.73 0.76
C SER A 102 15.17 2.50 0.29
N ASP A 103 16.05 2.12 1.23
CA ASP A 103 17.44 1.76 0.96
C ASP A 103 17.61 0.30 0.50
N LYS A 104 16.49 -0.46 0.46
CA LYS A 104 16.44 -1.89 0.10
C LYS A 104 17.30 -2.80 0.98
N ARG A 105 17.62 -2.34 2.19
CA ARG A 105 18.44 -3.06 3.17
C ARG A 105 17.65 -3.80 4.23
N LYS A 106 16.34 -3.50 4.35
CA LYS A 106 15.47 -4.10 5.35
C LYS A 106 14.17 -4.59 4.74
N ILE A 107 13.80 -5.80 5.08
CA ILE A 107 12.50 -6.38 4.77
C ILE A 107 11.68 -6.38 6.05
N ILE A 108 10.54 -5.75 6.03
CA ILE A 108 9.63 -5.64 7.16
C ILE A 108 8.44 -6.57 6.92
N VAL A 109 8.20 -7.47 7.86
CA VAL A 109 7.07 -8.40 7.85
C VAL A 109 6.16 -8.04 9.02
N ALA A 110 4.94 -7.68 8.75
CA ALA A 110 3.94 -7.33 9.75
C ALA A 110 2.65 -8.12 9.53
N GLU A 111 1.98 -8.52 10.61
CA GLU A 111 0.63 -9.07 10.50
C GLU A 111 -0.35 -7.99 10.05
N THR A 112 -1.29 -8.35 9.19
CA THR A 112 -2.29 -7.40 8.67
C THR A 112 -3.10 -6.78 9.80
N GLU A 113 -3.41 -7.53 10.85
CA GLU A 113 -4.15 -7.04 11.99
C GLU A 113 -3.36 -5.99 12.80
N ALA A 114 -2.03 -6.12 12.90
CA ALA A 114 -1.20 -5.10 13.52
C ALA A 114 -1.25 -3.78 12.73
N VAL A 115 -1.19 -3.85 11.40
CA VAL A 115 -1.33 -2.69 10.54
C VAL A 115 -2.72 -2.05 10.67
N LYS A 116 -3.79 -2.86 10.63
CA LYS A 116 -5.18 -2.39 10.81
C LYS A 116 -5.38 -1.70 12.15
N LYS A 117 -4.80 -2.22 13.23
CA LYS A 117 -4.87 -1.63 14.57
C LYS A 117 -4.28 -0.22 14.60
N VAL A 118 -3.13 -0.03 13.96
CA VAL A 118 -2.50 1.30 13.81
C VAL A 118 -3.39 2.23 13.00
N VAL A 119 -3.91 1.78 11.85
CA VAL A 119 -4.79 2.58 10.99
C VAL A 119 -6.06 2.99 11.74
N ASN A 120 -6.74 2.06 12.38
CA ASN A 120 -8.00 2.35 13.10
C ASN A 120 -7.79 3.38 14.21
N LYS A 121 -6.69 3.28 14.97
CA LYS A 121 -6.34 4.26 16.00
C LYS A 121 -6.15 5.67 15.44
N GLU A 122 -5.51 5.80 14.28
CA GLU A 122 -5.31 7.11 13.66
C GLU A 122 -6.58 7.65 13.01
N MET A 123 -7.38 6.77 12.39
CA MET A 123 -8.66 7.18 11.77
C MET A 123 -9.69 7.68 12.76
N GLN A 124 -9.66 7.22 14.03
CA GLN A 124 -10.55 7.75 15.09
C GLN A 124 -10.33 9.25 15.38
N LYS A 125 -9.20 9.82 14.97
CA LYS A 125 -8.86 11.24 15.17
C LYS A 125 -9.45 12.18 14.14
N ILE A 126 -10.04 11.66 13.07
CA ILE A 126 -10.63 12.45 12.00
C ILE A 126 -12.08 12.06 11.76
N ILE A 127 -12.86 13.02 11.31
CA ILE A 127 -14.23 12.78 10.82
C ILE A 127 -14.14 12.71 9.30
N MET A 128 -14.60 11.60 8.74
CA MET A 128 -14.64 11.40 7.28
C MET A 128 -15.93 10.70 6.89
N ASN A 129 -16.67 11.31 6.01
CA ASN A 129 -17.89 10.81 5.39
C ASN A 129 -18.07 11.43 4.00
N ALA A 130 -19.11 11.03 3.27
CA ALA A 130 -19.38 11.52 1.91
C ALA A 130 -19.50 13.05 1.83
N GLY A 131 -20.14 13.69 2.81
CA GLY A 131 -20.28 15.14 2.85
C GLY A 131 -18.93 15.87 3.02
N VAL A 132 -18.10 15.38 3.93
CA VAL A 132 -16.73 15.91 4.14
C VAL A 132 -15.86 15.66 2.91
N ALA A 133 -15.97 14.49 2.28
CA ALA A 133 -15.24 14.18 1.06
C ALA A 133 -15.60 15.14 -0.07
N LYS A 134 -16.90 15.41 -0.28
CA LYS A 134 -17.37 16.38 -1.28
C LYS A 134 -16.79 17.78 -1.04
N GLN A 135 -16.74 18.24 0.21
CA GLN A 135 -16.14 19.54 0.53
C GLN A 135 -14.64 19.55 0.22
N TYR A 136 -13.90 18.48 0.56
CA TYR A 136 -12.46 18.39 0.26
C TYR A 136 -12.19 18.28 -1.24
N GLU A 137 -13.07 17.68 -2.04
CA GLU A 137 -12.94 17.69 -3.50
C GLU A 137 -13.08 19.10 -4.07
N ILE A 138 -14.03 19.89 -3.58
CA ILE A 138 -14.20 21.30 -3.95
C ILE A 138 -12.95 22.10 -3.58
N ASP A 139 -12.43 21.94 -2.36
CA ASP A 139 -11.21 22.58 -1.90
C ASP A 139 -10.01 22.22 -2.82
N CYS A 140 -9.87 20.94 -3.16
CA CYS A 140 -8.81 20.45 -4.05
C CYS A 140 -8.93 21.04 -5.46
N GLN A 141 -10.14 21.14 -6.00
CA GLN A 141 -10.39 21.77 -7.30
C GLN A 141 -10.05 23.25 -7.28
N THR A 142 -10.50 23.97 -6.24
CA THR A 142 -10.25 25.43 -6.08
C THR A 142 -8.77 25.73 -5.98
N THR A 143 -8.02 24.93 -5.21
CA THR A 143 -6.58 25.10 -5.01
C THR A 143 -5.72 24.46 -6.12
N ARG A 144 -6.34 23.74 -7.06
CA ARG A 144 -5.67 22.90 -8.07
C ARG A 144 -4.73 21.84 -7.50
N ASN A 145 -4.92 21.49 -6.23
CA ASN A 145 -4.19 20.42 -5.56
C ASN A 145 -4.99 19.13 -5.59
N LYS A 146 -4.36 18.02 -6.01
CA LYS A 146 -5.00 16.70 -6.00
C LYS A 146 -4.96 16.01 -4.64
N THR A 147 -4.30 16.58 -3.66
CA THR A 147 -4.11 15.98 -2.33
C THR A 147 -4.25 17.02 -1.22
N LYS A 148 -4.83 16.59 -0.10
CA LYS A 148 -4.94 17.37 1.13
C LYS A 148 -4.50 16.51 2.31
N ARG A 149 -3.52 16.97 3.08
CA ARG A 149 -3.12 16.30 4.31
C ARG A 149 -4.14 16.63 5.41
N LEU A 150 -4.69 15.58 6.03
CA LEU A 150 -5.73 15.71 7.05
C LEU A 150 -5.14 15.67 8.46
N SER A 151 -4.11 14.85 8.68
CA SER A 151 -3.49 14.68 9.99
C SER A 151 -2.05 14.18 9.86
N THR A 152 -1.23 14.49 10.88
CA THR A 152 0.10 13.90 11.10
C THR A 152 0.24 13.57 12.58
N SER A 153 0.58 12.33 12.90
CA SER A 153 0.84 11.89 14.27
C SER A 153 2.29 12.16 14.69
N LYS A 154 2.56 12.07 16.00
CA LYS A 154 3.93 12.16 16.54
C LYS A 154 4.85 11.03 16.06
N SER A 155 4.28 9.87 15.68
CA SER A 155 5.01 8.74 15.11
C SER A 155 5.21 8.85 13.59
N GLY A 156 4.88 10.00 12.98
CA GLY A 156 5.06 10.25 11.56
C GLY A 156 3.98 9.61 10.67
N ILE A 157 2.91 9.05 11.24
CA ILE A 157 1.78 8.53 10.45
C ILE A 157 1.01 9.73 9.90
N GLU A 158 0.78 9.73 8.59
CA GLU A 158 0.04 10.80 7.92
C GLU A 158 -1.25 10.27 7.33
N ILE A 159 -2.33 11.07 7.42
CA ILE A 159 -3.60 10.81 6.76
C ILE A 159 -3.80 11.84 5.66
N TRP A 160 -4.06 11.35 4.46
CA TRP A 160 -4.23 12.16 3.28
C TRP A 160 -5.56 11.87 2.59
N PHE A 161 -6.22 12.93 2.15
CA PHE A 161 -7.29 12.87 1.16
C PHE A 161 -6.68 13.07 -0.24
N LYS A 162 -7.06 12.23 -1.19
CA LYS A 162 -6.57 12.29 -2.56
C LYS A 162 -7.71 12.23 -3.55
N VAL A 163 -7.72 13.15 -4.49
CA VAL A 163 -8.63 13.12 -5.65
C VAL A 163 -7.90 12.50 -6.83
N ASP A 164 -8.46 11.44 -7.38
CA ASP A 164 -8.02 10.83 -8.62
C ASP A 164 -9.00 11.20 -9.74
N GLU A 165 -8.50 11.67 -10.86
CA GLU A 165 -9.31 11.86 -12.07
C GLU A 165 -9.64 10.47 -12.63
N GLY A 166 -10.91 10.09 -12.54
CA GLY A 166 -11.39 8.85 -13.12
C GLY A 166 -11.41 8.89 -14.64
N ARG A 167 -11.31 7.73 -15.29
CA ARG A 167 -11.74 7.57 -16.67
C ARG A 167 -13.27 7.69 -16.68
N ASP A 168 -13.83 8.30 -17.72
CA ASP A 168 -15.28 8.40 -17.95
C ASP A 168 -16.06 9.33 -17.00
N SER A 169 -15.57 10.55 -16.73
CA SER A 169 -16.29 11.58 -15.95
C SER A 169 -16.68 11.17 -14.52
N ARG A 170 -16.09 10.10 -14.00
CA ARG A 170 -16.28 9.67 -12.62
C ARG A 170 -15.22 10.33 -11.74
N TYR A 171 -15.63 11.23 -10.89
CA TYR A 171 -14.76 11.69 -9.82
C TYR A 171 -14.62 10.58 -8.79
N TYR A 172 -13.39 10.35 -8.41
CA TYR A 172 -13.02 9.33 -7.48
C TYR A 172 -12.03 9.92 -6.48
N SER A 173 -12.38 9.85 -5.21
CA SER A 173 -11.46 10.27 -4.17
C SER A 173 -11.27 9.17 -3.12
N LYS A 174 -10.21 9.28 -2.36
CA LYS A 174 -9.84 8.26 -1.37
C LYS A 174 -9.12 8.85 -0.18
N VAL A 175 -9.21 8.13 0.93
CA VAL A 175 -8.43 8.38 2.14
C VAL A 175 -7.28 7.36 2.20
N LEU A 176 -6.08 7.88 2.32
CA LEU A 176 -4.84 7.12 2.40
C LEU A 176 -4.18 7.37 3.76
N VAL A 177 -3.72 6.32 4.40
CA VAL A 177 -2.87 6.40 5.58
C VAL A 177 -1.47 5.96 5.20
N PHE A 178 -0.49 6.81 5.43
CA PHE A 178 0.94 6.53 5.23
C PHE A 178 1.54 6.15 6.58
N ILE A 179 2.01 4.93 6.72
CA ILE A 179 2.47 4.36 7.98
C ILE A 179 3.96 4.09 7.83
N PRO A 180 4.84 4.88 8.49
CA PRO A 180 6.25 4.53 8.56
C PRO A 180 6.44 3.15 9.20
N TYR A 181 7.36 2.35 8.68
CA TYR A 181 7.60 1.00 9.22
C TYR A 181 7.92 1.00 10.71
N SER A 182 8.61 2.03 11.19
CA SER A 182 8.92 2.23 12.61
C SER A 182 7.70 2.42 13.51
N ALA A 183 6.54 2.74 12.94
CA ALA A 183 5.29 2.90 13.68
C ALA A 183 4.53 1.57 13.87
N ILE A 184 5.01 0.47 13.29
CA ILE A 184 4.41 -0.86 13.40
C ILE A 184 5.22 -1.67 14.40
N PHE A 185 4.85 -1.60 15.67
CA PHE A 185 5.60 -2.22 16.77
C PHE A 185 5.62 -3.76 16.73
N GLU A 186 4.63 -4.39 16.15
CA GLU A 186 4.48 -5.85 16.03
C GLU A 186 4.99 -6.32 14.64
N SER A 187 6.18 -5.89 14.24
CA SER A 187 6.80 -6.29 12.96
C SER A 187 8.13 -6.98 13.18
N ILE A 188 8.46 -7.90 12.27
CA ILE A 188 9.77 -8.52 12.17
C ILE A 188 10.56 -7.79 11.09
N THR A 189 11.78 -7.39 11.42
CA THR A 189 12.72 -6.81 10.46
C THR A 189 13.78 -7.85 10.11
N ILE A 190 13.99 -8.06 8.81
CA ILE A 190 15.01 -8.93 8.26
C ILE A 190 16.00 -8.04 7.52
N ASP A 191 17.26 -8.07 7.92
CA ASP A 191 18.31 -7.33 7.23
C ASP A 191 18.74 -8.07 5.96
N VAL A 192 18.88 -7.33 4.87
CA VAL A 192 19.49 -7.80 3.62
C VAL A 192 21.00 -7.75 3.80
N ARG A 193 21.72 -8.81 3.42
CA ARG A 193 23.19 -8.87 3.59
C ARG A 193 23.86 -7.72 2.83
N GLU A 194 24.98 -7.23 3.35
CA GLU A 194 25.67 -6.04 2.81
C GLU A 194 26.09 -6.18 1.34
N ASN A 195 26.49 -7.40 0.95
CA ASN A 195 26.92 -7.73 -0.42
C ASN A 195 25.77 -8.08 -1.36
N GLU A 196 24.52 -8.08 -0.88
CA GLU A 196 23.33 -8.45 -1.67
C GLU A 196 22.51 -7.23 -2.08
N ASN A 197 21.91 -7.33 -3.26
CA ASN A 197 20.94 -6.37 -3.78
C ASN A 197 19.71 -7.13 -4.30
N ILE A 198 18.56 -6.92 -3.69
CA ILE A 198 17.31 -7.61 -4.06
C ILE A 198 16.97 -7.42 -5.54
N GLU A 199 17.33 -6.28 -6.13
CA GLU A 199 17.09 -6.01 -7.55
C GLU A 199 18.07 -6.71 -8.50
N ASP A 200 19.23 -7.16 -8.01
CA ASP A 200 20.25 -7.85 -8.81
C ASP A 200 20.46 -9.28 -8.30
N GLU A 201 19.78 -10.23 -8.94
CA GLU A 201 19.82 -11.64 -8.56
C GLU A 201 21.23 -12.26 -8.59
N ARG A 202 22.16 -11.68 -9.37
CA ARG A 202 23.57 -12.14 -9.43
C ARG A 202 24.29 -11.97 -8.10
N THR A 203 23.84 -11.02 -7.26
CA THR A 203 24.49 -10.73 -5.97
C THR A 203 24.15 -11.75 -4.89
N TRP A 204 23.11 -12.58 -5.07
CA TRP A 204 22.64 -13.51 -4.04
C TRP A 204 22.33 -14.92 -4.55
N LYS A 205 22.28 -15.16 -5.88
CA LYS A 205 22.10 -16.51 -6.45
C LYS A 205 23.40 -17.30 -6.62
N ASN A 206 24.55 -16.66 -6.61
CA ASN A 206 25.85 -17.29 -6.88
C ASN A 206 26.56 -17.83 -5.61
N GLU A 207 25.88 -17.90 -4.49
CA GLU A 207 26.30 -18.59 -3.28
C GLU A 207 25.53 -19.93 -3.16
#